data_8e96bc92f58c1be099153cc23d5f08e8
#
_entry.id   8e96bc92f58c1be099153cc23d5f08e8
#
_cell.length_a   1.000
_cell.length_b   1.000
_cell.length_c   1.000
_cell.angle_alpha   90.00
_cell.angle_beta   90.00
_cell.angle_gamma   90.00
#
_symmetry.space_group_name_H-M   'P 1'
#
loop_
_entity.id
_entity.type
_entity.pdbx_description
1 polymer ?
#
loop_
_entity_poly.entity_id
_entity_poly.type
_entity_poly.pdbx_seq_one_letter_code
_entity_poly.pdbx_strand_id
1 'polypeptide(L)'
;THMMLLVRIDGQEWIADAGFGGSYSPVMPLIDGTEATAPDGARYRLLHDHRGWVLSRDGNPAATDGRADGDGWVEQYSFTLDVVPPIDFEMSNHWTATAPGTRFVDLNVVSIVLPHGFAALTDREYRRHSAGEDTAGTIDDPRVYRMRLSLLFGIDLSEEEVARLGLF
;
A
#
# COMPACT_ATOMS: atom_id res chain seq x y z
N THR A 1 -0.80 -10.75 6.73
CA THR A 1 0.67 -10.94 6.56
C THR A 1 1.19 -9.90 5.59
N HIS A 2 2.36 -9.33 5.89
CA HIS A 2 3.01 -8.31 5.10
C HIS A 2 4.53 -8.48 5.19
N MET A 3 5.26 -8.21 4.13
CA MET A 3 6.71 -8.28 4.06
C MET A 3 7.27 -6.89 3.77
N MET A 4 8.21 -6.46 4.57
CA MET A 4 9.01 -5.26 4.35
C MET A 4 10.51 -5.60 4.38
N LEU A 5 11.35 -4.67 3.99
CA LEU A 5 12.79 -4.84 3.96
C LEU A 5 13.44 -4.15 5.16
N LEU A 6 14.36 -4.86 5.80
CA LEU A 6 15.35 -4.28 6.69
C LEU A 6 16.66 -4.12 5.92
N VAL A 7 17.15 -2.91 5.79
CA VAL A 7 18.34 -2.58 5.00
C VAL A 7 19.38 -1.93 5.92
N ARG A 8 20.64 -2.36 5.83
CA ARG A 8 21.75 -1.76 6.57
C ARG A 8 22.60 -0.91 5.63
N ILE A 9 22.73 0.39 5.93
CA ILE A 9 23.53 1.36 5.19
C ILE A 9 24.44 2.07 6.19
N ASP A 10 25.73 2.03 5.98
CA ASP A 10 26.75 2.67 6.82
C ASP A 10 26.61 2.35 8.33
N GLY A 11 26.23 1.11 8.65
CA GLY A 11 26.03 0.66 10.02
C GLY A 11 24.69 1.02 10.65
N GLN A 12 23.87 1.83 10.00
CA GLN A 12 22.51 2.16 10.41
C GLN A 12 21.50 1.23 9.74
N GLU A 13 20.52 0.75 10.50
CA GLU A 13 19.39 -0.03 9.98
C GLU A 13 18.25 0.89 9.56
N TRP A 14 17.61 0.52 8.45
CA TRP A 14 16.51 1.24 7.83
C TRP A 14 15.39 0.27 7.49
N ILE A 15 14.16 0.72 7.61
CA ILE A 15 13.01 0.02 7.04
C ILE A 15 12.64 0.62 5.69
N ALA A 16 12.31 -0.25 4.74
CA ALA A 16 11.82 0.12 3.42
C ALA A 16 10.64 -0.79 3.06
N ASP A 17 9.51 -0.18 2.78
CA ASP A 17 8.27 -0.87 2.48
C ASP A 17 7.70 -0.39 1.14
N ALA A 18 7.84 -1.22 0.12
CA ALA A 18 7.37 -0.92 -1.23
C ALA A 18 5.97 -1.50 -1.52
N GLY A 19 5.39 -2.27 -0.59
CA GLY A 19 4.26 -3.14 -0.89
C GLY A 19 3.00 -2.97 -0.06
N PHE A 20 2.99 -2.11 0.96
CA PHE A 20 1.83 -1.97 1.84
C PHE A 20 0.69 -1.14 1.23
N GLY A 21 0.53 -1.08 -0.03
CA GLY A 21 -0.46 -0.32 -0.81
C GLY A 21 -1.47 0.55 -0.05
N GLY A 22 -1.67 1.78 -0.47
CA GLY A 22 -2.55 2.77 0.18
C GLY A 22 -1.94 3.49 1.39
N SER A 23 -0.78 3.02 1.88
CA SER A 23 -0.03 3.64 2.97
C SER A 23 1.45 3.57 2.62
N TYR A 24 1.90 4.50 1.80
CA TYR A 24 3.26 4.51 1.23
C TYR A 24 4.25 5.10 2.20
N SER A 25 4.67 4.29 3.18
CA SER A 25 5.66 4.75 4.15
C SER A 25 6.98 5.12 3.46
N PRO A 26 7.60 6.24 3.84
CA PRO A 26 8.93 6.57 3.36
C PRO A 26 9.96 5.59 3.94
N VAL A 27 11.15 5.52 3.33
CA VAL A 27 12.28 4.85 3.95
C VAL A 27 12.62 5.57 5.25
N MET A 28 12.68 4.83 6.37
CA MET A 28 12.90 5.40 7.70
C MET A 28 14.04 4.69 8.41
N PRO A 29 14.93 5.42 9.13
CA PRO A 29 15.90 4.78 10.01
C PRO A 29 15.16 4.03 11.13
N LEU A 30 15.65 2.85 11.47
CA LEU A 30 15.11 2.04 12.54
C LEU A 30 15.58 2.60 13.90
N ILE A 31 14.96 3.72 14.29
CA ILE A 31 15.22 4.46 15.52
C ILE A 31 13.87 4.80 16.16
N ASP A 32 13.73 4.52 17.46
CA ASP A 32 12.51 4.83 18.21
C ASP A 32 12.20 6.32 18.19
N GLY A 33 10.94 6.66 17.95
CA GLY A 33 10.47 8.02 17.84
C GLY A 33 10.74 8.72 16.50
N THR A 34 11.29 8.00 15.50
CA THR A 34 11.51 8.59 14.16
C THR A 34 10.19 8.98 13.53
N GLU A 35 10.14 10.20 12.98
CA GLU A 35 9.05 10.69 12.11
C GLU A 35 9.57 10.99 10.72
N ALA A 36 8.75 10.75 9.71
CA ALA A 36 9.05 11.06 8.32
C ALA A 36 7.77 11.41 7.53
N THR A 37 7.95 12.12 6.42
CA THR A 37 6.84 12.52 5.54
C THR A 37 6.98 11.81 4.20
N ALA A 38 5.92 11.16 3.75
CA ALA A 38 5.85 10.52 2.45
C ALA A 38 5.62 11.53 1.32
N PRO A 39 5.86 11.15 0.05
CA PRO A 39 5.65 12.04 -1.10
C PRO A 39 4.23 12.59 -1.25
N ASP A 40 3.23 11.89 -0.73
CA ASP A 40 1.82 12.30 -0.70
C ASP A 40 1.51 13.30 0.43
N GLY A 41 2.50 13.66 1.25
CA GLY A 41 2.35 14.55 2.41
C GLY A 41 1.93 13.84 3.70
N ALA A 42 1.67 12.54 3.66
CA ALA A 42 1.33 11.78 4.86
C ALA A 42 2.53 11.67 5.81
N ARG A 43 2.27 11.87 7.10
CA ARG A 43 3.28 11.73 8.15
C ARG A 43 3.26 10.32 8.71
N TYR A 44 4.45 9.79 8.97
CA TYR A 44 4.66 8.48 9.57
C TYR A 44 5.52 8.60 10.81
N ARG A 45 5.26 7.72 11.78
CA ARG A 45 6.04 7.60 13.01
C ARG A 45 6.34 6.15 13.30
N LEU A 46 7.59 5.88 13.67
CA LEU A 46 8.07 4.58 14.10
C LEU A 46 8.32 4.62 15.61
N LEU A 47 7.67 3.73 16.35
CA LEU A 47 7.86 3.56 17.80
C LEU A 47 8.26 2.14 18.12
N HIS A 48 8.97 1.95 19.24
CA HIS A 48 9.29 0.65 19.79
C HIS A 48 8.57 0.45 21.13
N ASP A 49 7.73 -0.58 21.23
CA ASP A 49 7.02 -0.94 22.44
C ASP A 49 7.17 -2.44 22.79
N HIS A 50 6.35 -2.94 23.71
CA HIS A 50 6.36 -4.33 24.14
C HIS A 50 5.98 -5.35 23.04
N ARG A 51 5.40 -4.93 21.93
CA ARG A 51 5.06 -5.72 20.74
C ARG A 51 6.17 -5.73 19.69
N GLY A 52 7.24 -4.96 19.91
CA GLY A 52 8.28 -4.67 18.95
C GLY A 52 8.14 -3.28 18.33
N TRP A 53 8.42 -3.17 17.05
CA TRP A 53 8.30 -1.93 16.29
C TRP A 53 6.88 -1.72 15.80
N VAL A 54 6.39 -0.50 15.88
CA VAL A 54 5.04 -0.11 15.43
C VAL A 54 5.16 1.06 14.47
N LEU A 55 4.72 0.88 13.23
CA LEU A 55 4.58 1.95 12.27
C LEU A 55 3.19 2.53 12.36
N SER A 56 3.10 3.84 12.58
CA SER A 56 1.84 4.59 12.58
C SER A 56 1.85 5.66 11.50
N ARG A 57 0.68 5.98 10.99
CA ARG A 57 0.43 7.08 10.06
C ARG A 57 -0.46 8.12 10.73
N ASP A 58 -0.14 9.41 10.52
CA ASP A 58 -1.02 10.50 10.92
C ASP A 58 -2.26 10.51 10.01
N GLY A 59 -3.43 10.35 10.62
CA GLY A 59 -4.65 10.03 9.91
C GLY A 59 -5.20 11.21 9.11
N ASN A 60 -5.29 11.03 7.81
CA ASN A 60 -6.25 11.73 6.96
C ASN A 60 -6.91 10.67 6.08
N PRO A 61 -8.14 10.24 6.39
CA PRO A 61 -8.83 9.19 5.64
C PRO A 61 -8.97 9.50 4.14
N ALA A 62 -9.05 10.78 3.77
CA ALA A 62 -9.14 11.19 2.38
C ALA A 62 -7.85 10.96 1.58
N ALA A 63 -6.70 10.87 2.25
CA ALA A 63 -5.40 10.66 1.61
C ALA A 63 -5.01 9.17 1.50
N THR A 64 -5.89 8.24 1.84
CA THR A 64 -5.60 6.81 1.86
C THR A 64 -6.62 6.00 1.06
N ASP A 65 -6.34 4.71 0.87
CA ASP A 65 -7.30 3.74 0.34
C ASP A 65 -8.38 3.32 1.36
N GLY A 66 -8.57 4.10 2.42
CA GLY A 66 -9.53 3.84 3.51
C GLY A 66 -8.96 3.00 4.66
N ARG A 67 -7.66 2.71 4.70
CA ARG A 67 -7.05 1.93 5.79
C ARG A 67 -6.68 2.74 7.02
N ALA A 68 -6.70 4.06 6.94
CA ALA A 68 -6.40 4.96 8.04
C ALA A 68 -7.61 5.82 8.36
N ASP A 69 -8.64 5.20 8.96
CA ASP A 69 -9.78 5.92 9.52
C ASP A 69 -9.43 6.38 10.93
N GLY A 70 -9.45 7.67 11.17
CA GLY A 70 -9.31 8.25 12.49
C GLY A 70 -8.51 9.54 12.54
N ASP A 71 -8.68 10.28 13.65
CA ASP A 71 -7.90 11.46 13.97
C ASP A 71 -6.59 11.05 14.68
N GLY A 72 -5.48 11.69 14.32
CA GLY A 72 -4.19 11.47 14.94
C GLY A 72 -3.44 10.25 14.39
N TRP A 73 -2.62 9.62 15.22
CA TRP A 73 -1.76 8.52 14.82
C TRP A 73 -2.52 7.18 14.76
N VAL A 74 -2.60 6.60 13.58
CA VAL A 74 -3.25 5.30 13.31
C VAL A 74 -2.18 4.27 13.02
N GLU A 75 -2.15 3.19 13.82
CA GLU A 75 -1.22 2.07 13.63
C GLU A 75 -1.51 1.37 12.29
N GLN A 76 -0.46 1.19 11.49
CA GLN A 76 -0.55 0.51 10.22
C GLN A 76 -0.21 -0.98 10.36
N TYR A 77 0.90 -1.26 11.02
CA TYR A 77 1.34 -2.61 11.38
C TYR A 77 2.42 -2.58 12.47
N SER A 78 2.63 -3.74 13.08
CA SER A 78 3.77 -3.98 13.99
C SER A 78 4.64 -5.12 13.45
N PHE A 79 5.91 -5.11 13.83
CA PHE A 79 6.88 -6.13 13.43
C PHE A 79 7.96 -6.32 14.48
N THR A 80 8.59 -7.49 14.46
CA THR A 80 9.79 -7.80 15.22
C THR A 80 10.98 -7.93 14.27
N LEU A 81 12.19 -8.02 14.82
CA LEU A 81 13.41 -8.27 14.05
C LEU A 81 13.83 -9.74 14.06
N ASP A 82 12.92 -10.61 14.42
CA ASP A 82 13.17 -12.05 14.43
C ASP A 82 13.45 -12.57 13.02
N VAL A 83 14.28 -13.58 12.95
CA VAL A 83 14.57 -14.25 11.68
C VAL A 83 13.32 -15.02 11.23
N VAL A 84 12.81 -14.65 10.06
CA VAL A 84 11.64 -15.32 9.45
C VAL A 84 12.15 -16.44 8.53
N PRO A 85 11.82 -17.71 8.79
CA PRO A 85 12.16 -18.82 7.91
C PRO A 85 11.53 -18.66 6.52
N PRO A 86 12.21 -19.12 5.44
CA PRO A 86 11.65 -19.02 4.07
C PRO A 86 10.27 -19.63 3.91
N ILE A 87 9.98 -20.72 4.63
CA ILE A 87 8.69 -21.39 4.59
C ILE A 87 7.53 -20.50 5.06
N ASP A 88 7.77 -19.57 5.99
CA ASP A 88 6.75 -18.65 6.48
C ASP A 88 6.35 -17.63 5.40
N PHE A 89 7.30 -17.23 4.53
CA PHE A 89 6.98 -16.40 3.35
C PHE A 89 6.12 -17.17 2.34
N GLU A 90 6.43 -18.44 2.09
CA GLU A 90 5.62 -19.28 1.19
C GLU A 90 4.21 -19.48 1.74
N MET A 91 4.08 -19.79 3.02
CA MET A 91 2.78 -19.94 3.69
C MET A 91 1.97 -18.63 3.67
N SER A 92 2.63 -17.52 3.98
CA SER A 92 1.99 -16.20 3.99
C SER A 92 1.53 -15.78 2.59
N ASN A 93 2.34 -16.02 1.57
CA ASN A 93 2.00 -15.75 0.17
C ASN A 93 0.83 -16.64 -0.28
N HIS A 94 0.88 -17.93 0.02
CA HIS A 94 -0.20 -18.85 -0.29
C HIS A 94 -1.51 -18.40 0.36
N TRP A 95 -1.50 -18.10 1.64
CA TRP A 95 -2.68 -17.60 2.35
C TRP A 95 -3.25 -16.33 1.70
N THR A 96 -2.40 -15.35 1.45
CA THR A 96 -2.82 -14.07 0.87
C THR A 96 -3.42 -14.24 -0.53
N ALA A 97 -2.90 -15.19 -1.29
CA ALA A 97 -3.33 -15.45 -2.67
C ALA A 97 -4.55 -16.38 -2.80
N THR A 98 -4.91 -17.15 -1.75
CA THR A 98 -5.92 -18.21 -1.88
C THR A 98 -7.00 -18.21 -0.80
N ALA A 99 -6.78 -17.57 0.35
CA ALA A 99 -7.76 -17.62 1.43
C ALA A 99 -9.02 -16.80 1.08
N PRO A 100 -10.21 -17.42 1.12
CA PRO A 100 -11.47 -16.70 0.89
C PRO A 100 -11.64 -15.54 1.87
N GLY A 101 -12.21 -14.43 1.40
CA GLY A 101 -12.40 -13.21 2.21
C GLY A 101 -11.14 -12.35 2.34
N THR A 102 -10.03 -12.73 1.70
CA THR A 102 -8.88 -11.83 1.60
C THR A 102 -9.05 -10.85 0.45
N ARG A 103 -8.59 -9.61 0.65
CA ARG A 103 -8.70 -8.54 -0.34
C ARG A 103 -8.18 -8.93 -1.73
N PHE A 104 -7.08 -9.69 -1.79
CA PHE A 104 -6.42 -10.05 -3.04
C PHE A 104 -7.03 -11.25 -3.76
N VAL A 105 -7.97 -11.94 -3.12
CA VAL A 105 -8.78 -13.00 -3.74
C VAL A 105 -10.10 -12.43 -4.26
N ASP A 106 -10.68 -11.51 -3.49
CA ASP A 106 -12.04 -11.02 -3.76
C ASP A 106 -12.07 -9.74 -4.62
N LEU A 107 -10.95 -9.00 -4.71
CA LEU A 107 -10.87 -7.70 -5.39
C LEU A 107 -9.66 -7.62 -6.34
N ASN A 108 -9.83 -6.91 -7.45
CA ASN A 108 -8.73 -6.49 -8.31
C ASN A 108 -8.20 -5.14 -7.83
N VAL A 109 -6.98 -5.11 -7.32
CA VAL A 109 -6.41 -3.91 -6.68
C VAL A 109 -5.10 -3.55 -7.35
N VAL A 110 -4.97 -2.29 -7.73
CA VAL A 110 -3.69 -1.71 -8.16
C VAL A 110 -3.54 -0.32 -7.57
N SER A 111 -2.32 0.04 -7.22
CA SER A 111 -2.00 1.37 -6.72
C SER A 111 -0.59 1.80 -7.12
N ILE A 112 -0.39 3.10 -7.19
CA ILE A 112 0.90 3.70 -7.53
C ILE A 112 1.12 4.99 -6.73
N VAL A 113 2.37 5.18 -6.27
CA VAL A 113 2.81 6.44 -5.70
C VAL A 113 3.11 7.42 -6.82
N LEU A 114 2.63 8.64 -6.69
CA LEU A 114 2.91 9.76 -7.58
C LEU A 114 3.85 10.76 -6.88
N PRO A 115 4.53 11.66 -7.60
CA PRO A 115 5.44 12.63 -6.98
C PRO A 115 4.82 13.50 -5.88
N HIS A 116 3.51 13.74 -5.94
CA HIS A 116 2.76 14.55 -4.98
C HIS A 116 1.43 13.89 -4.58
N GLY A 117 1.43 12.56 -4.42
CA GLY A 117 0.23 11.85 -4.03
C GLY A 117 0.26 10.38 -4.41
N PHE A 118 -0.91 9.84 -4.72
CA PHE A 118 -1.09 8.45 -5.15
C PHE A 118 -2.26 8.32 -6.12
N ALA A 119 -2.34 7.17 -6.78
CA ALA A 119 -3.54 6.71 -7.47
C ALA A 119 -3.81 5.26 -7.10
N ALA A 120 -5.07 4.90 -7.02
CA ALA A 120 -5.52 3.54 -6.74
C ALA A 120 -6.75 3.19 -7.57
N LEU A 121 -6.86 1.91 -7.91
CA LEU A 121 -8.02 1.34 -8.55
C LEU A 121 -8.37 0.05 -7.82
N THR A 122 -9.59 -0.04 -7.32
CA THR A 122 -10.14 -1.25 -6.69
C THR A 122 -11.35 -1.65 -7.50
N ASP A 123 -11.26 -2.78 -8.19
CA ASP A 123 -12.20 -3.15 -9.23
C ASP A 123 -12.40 -1.99 -10.20
N ARG A 124 -13.58 -1.37 -10.25
CA ARG A 124 -13.87 -0.20 -11.10
C ARG A 124 -13.75 1.14 -10.38
N GLU A 125 -13.54 1.12 -9.06
CA GLU A 125 -13.46 2.33 -8.24
C GLU A 125 -12.07 2.96 -8.33
N TYR A 126 -11.99 4.11 -8.97
CA TYR A 126 -10.77 4.88 -9.14
C TYR A 126 -10.69 6.00 -8.11
N ARG A 127 -9.50 6.15 -7.50
CA ARG A 127 -9.14 7.26 -6.62
C ARG A 127 -7.78 7.80 -7.00
N ARG A 128 -7.63 9.10 -6.92
CA ARG A 128 -6.34 9.78 -7.08
C ARG A 128 -6.30 10.97 -6.13
N HIS A 129 -5.23 11.05 -5.38
CA HIS A 129 -4.80 12.25 -4.66
C HIS A 129 -3.56 12.81 -5.35
N SER A 130 -3.53 14.10 -5.68
CA SER A 130 -2.37 14.71 -6.31
C SER A 130 -2.36 16.21 -6.07
N ALA A 131 -1.27 16.73 -5.49
CA ALA A 131 -1.07 18.15 -5.21
C ALA A 131 -2.22 18.80 -4.41
N GLY A 132 -2.81 18.05 -3.47
CA GLY A 132 -3.92 18.53 -2.63
C GLY A 132 -5.30 18.43 -3.26
N GLU A 133 -5.41 17.86 -4.46
CA GLU A 133 -6.69 17.61 -5.12
C GLU A 133 -7.05 16.12 -5.09
N ASP A 134 -8.30 15.84 -4.78
CA ASP A 134 -8.87 14.49 -4.77
C ASP A 134 -9.79 14.28 -5.97
N THR A 135 -9.59 13.17 -6.65
CA THR A 135 -10.46 12.71 -7.74
C THR A 135 -10.90 11.29 -7.42
N ALA A 136 -12.19 11.04 -7.50
CA ALA A 136 -12.75 9.69 -7.36
C ALA A 136 -13.87 9.48 -8.38
N GLY A 137 -14.09 8.22 -8.77
CA GLY A 137 -15.18 7.85 -9.66
C GLY A 137 -15.13 6.39 -10.07
N THR A 138 -16.24 5.89 -10.59
CA THR A 138 -16.37 4.53 -11.12
C THR A 138 -16.08 4.55 -12.61
N ILE A 139 -15.33 3.57 -13.09
CA ILE A 139 -15.02 3.39 -14.51
C ILE A 139 -15.99 2.35 -15.08
N ASP A 140 -16.89 2.80 -15.96
CA ASP A 140 -17.95 1.96 -16.55
C ASP A 140 -17.60 1.44 -17.96
N ASP A 141 -16.57 1.99 -18.60
CA ASP A 141 -16.15 1.58 -19.94
C ASP A 141 -14.84 0.75 -19.84
N PRO A 142 -14.83 -0.51 -20.30
CA PRO A 142 -13.63 -1.37 -20.27
C PRO A 142 -12.46 -0.81 -21.09
N ARG A 143 -12.70 0.02 -22.11
CA ARG A 143 -11.62 0.67 -22.87
C ARG A 143 -10.97 1.77 -22.04
N VAL A 144 -11.76 2.56 -21.31
CA VAL A 144 -11.26 3.57 -20.37
C VAL A 144 -10.49 2.90 -19.25
N TYR A 145 -10.97 1.75 -18.74
CA TYR A 145 -10.29 0.95 -17.74
C TYR A 145 -8.90 0.50 -18.20
N ARG A 146 -8.80 -0.11 -19.39
CA ARG A 146 -7.53 -0.51 -20.00
C ARG A 146 -6.56 0.66 -20.17
N MET A 147 -7.06 1.75 -20.76
CA MET A 147 -6.26 2.95 -20.95
C MET A 147 -5.72 3.50 -19.62
N ARG A 148 -6.52 3.47 -18.57
CA ARG A 148 -6.11 3.92 -17.23
C ARG A 148 -5.04 3.00 -16.63
N LEU A 149 -5.20 1.69 -16.75
CA LEU A 149 -4.21 0.71 -16.32
C LEU A 149 -2.88 0.93 -17.04
N SER A 150 -2.90 1.07 -18.36
CA SER A 150 -1.68 1.27 -19.17
C SER A 150 -0.99 2.60 -18.84
N LEU A 151 -1.70 3.71 -18.96
CA LEU A 151 -1.09 5.05 -18.89
C LEU A 151 -0.67 5.46 -17.47
N LEU A 152 -1.39 5.00 -16.45
CA LEU A 152 -1.15 5.44 -15.07
C LEU A 152 -0.40 4.39 -14.26
N PHE A 153 -0.75 3.13 -14.42
CA PHE A 153 -0.18 2.05 -13.61
C PHE A 153 0.87 1.21 -14.36
N GLY A 154 1.06 1.45 -15.67
CA GLY A 154 2.02 0.70 -16.49
C GLY A 154 1.62 -0.77 -16.71
N ILE A 155 0.32 -1.08 -16.62
CA ILE A 155 -0.21 -2.43 -16.77
C ILE A 155 -0.98 -2.53 -18.09
N ASP A 156 -0.43 -3.27 -19.03
CA ASP A 156 -1.04 -3.50 -20.34
C ASP A 156 -1.81 -4.83 -20.34
N LEU A 157 -3.14 -4.75 -20.43
CA LEU A 157 -4.04 -5.87 -20.57
C LEU A 157 -4.72 -5.84 -21.95
N SER A 158 -4.94 -7.00 -22.54
CA SER A 158 -5.80 -7.16 -23.72
C SER A 158 -7.28 -7.02 -23.35
N GLU A 159 -8.14 -6.91 -24.35
CA GLU A 159 -9.61 -6.89 -24.14
C GLU A 159 -10.12 -8.19 -23.49
N GLU A 160 -9.54 -9.32 -23.89
CA GLU A 160 -9.88 -10.63 -23.34
C GLU A 160 -9.46 -10.76 -21.87
N GLU A 161 -8.30 -10.20 -21.49
CA GLU A 161 -7.83 -10.21 -20.12
C GLU A 161 -8.70 -9.35 -19.23
N VAL A 162 -9.11 -8.16 -19.69
CA VAL A 162 -10.06 -7.30 -18.94
C VAL A 162 -11.44 -8.00 -18.82
N ALA A 163 -11.94 -8.65 -19.89
CA ALA A 163 -13.19 -9.38 -19.81
C ALA A 163 -13.15 -10.52 -18.78
N ARG A 164 -12.00 -11.18 -18.61
CA ARG A 164 -11.81 -12.24 -17.58
C ARG A 164 -11.84 -11.74 -16.14
N LEU A 165 -11.65 -10.44 -15.92
CA LEU A 165 -11.79 -9.84 -14.56
C LEU A 165 -13.25 -9.85 -14.09
N GLY A 166 -14.23 -9.97 -14.99
CA GLY A 166 -15.66 -10.02 -14.64
C GLY A 166 -16.22 -8.72 -14.08
N LEU A 167 -15.61 -7.58 -14.41
CA LEU A 167 -15.97 -6.28 -13.88
C LEU A 167 -17.03 -5.53 -14.69
N PHE A 168 -17.24 -5.93 -15.95
CA PHE A 168 -18.10 -5.28 -16.94
C PHE A 168 -19.11 -6.25 -17.55
#